data_1f823bf296bda42e2d8ffde26b9f98ed
#
_entry.id   1f823bf296bda42e2d8ffde26b9f98ed
#
_cell.length_a   1.000
_cell.length_b   1.000
_cell.length_c   1.000
_cell.angle_alpha   90.00
_cell.angle_beta   90.00
_cell.angle_gamma   90.00
#
_symmetry.space_group_name_H-M   'P 1'
#
loop_
_entity.id
_entity.type
_entity.pdbx_description
1 polymer ?
#
loop_
_entity_poly.entity_id
_entity_poly.type
_entity_poly.pdbx_seq_one_letter_code
_entity_poly.pdbx_strand_id
1 'polypeptide(L)'
;MNSTIVVELIPEDLKGKDGTVKFSPKDAPFLGVYFSAHWCPPCRGFTPKLKNFYEVANKEKKQLEIVFVSSDRSEAEYNEYTGTMPWLSVPFGNEAIDNLNDAFEVQGIPYFLLFNNEGKLIDEKARTTVENRYPKNGYTEQTVKTIIDIWSSK
;
A
#
# COMPACT_ATOMS: atom_id res chain seq x y z
N MET A 1 6.54 -17.61 6.89
CA MET A 1 6.94 -16.25 7.26
C MET A 1 6.28 -15.85 8.57
N ASN A 2 7.04 -15.22 9.45
CA ASN A 2 6.49 -14.72 10.71
C ASN A 2 5.52 -13.57 10.42
N SER A 3 4.29 -13.65 10.93
CA SER A 3 3.26 -12.65 10.69
C SER A 3 3.60 -11.25 11.23
N THR A 4 4.55 -11.14 12.17
CA THR A 4 4.94 -9.85 12.75
C THR A 4 6.08 -9.15 12.00
N ILE A 5 6.71 -9.82 11.03
CA ILE A 5 7.87 -9.27 10.31
C ILE A 5 7.57 -7.94 9.63
N VAL A 6 6.41 -7.82 8.99
CA VAL A 6 6.07 -6.60 8.26
C VAL A 6 6.08 -5.37 9.19
N VAL A 7 5.53 -5.51 10.38
CA VAL A 7 5.47 -4.40 11.35
C VAL A 7 6.87 -4.01 11.80
N GLU A 8 7.73 -5.00 12.02
CA GLU A 8 9.11 -4.76 12.44
C GLU A 8 9.97 -4.11 11.37
N LEU A 9 9.68 -4.40 10.09
CA LEU A 9 10.47 -3.89 8.97
C LEU A 9 10.07 -2.49 8.53
N ILE A 10 8.86 -2.04 8.86
CA ILE A 10 8.41 -0.71 8.51
C ILE A 10 8.94 0.29 9.54
N PRO A 11 9.62 1.37 9.09
CA PRO A 11 10.15 2.36 10.02
C PRO A 11 9.03 3.04 10.81
N GLU A 12 9.35 3.45 12.03
CA GLU A 12 8.42 4.21 12.85
C GLU A 12 8.05 5.55 12.21
N ASP A 13 9.04 6.21 11.60
CA ASP A 13 8.83 7.51 10.94
C ASP A 13 8.63 7.32 9.45
N LEU A 14 7.45 7.67 8.95
CA LEU A 14 7.10 7.57 7.54
C LEU A 14 6.81 8.97 6.98
N LYS A 15 6.92 9.09 5.65
CA LYS A 15 6.57 10.32 4.96
C LYS A 15 5.06 10.34 4.73
N GLY A 16 4.41 11.36 5.26
CA GLY A 16 2.99 11.62 4.99
C GLY A 16 2.85 12.81 4.05
N LYS A 17 1.62 13.20 3.79
CA LYS A 17 1.31 14.31 2.89
C LYS A 17 1.88 15.63 3.39
N ASP A 18 1.82 15.86 4.70
CA ASP A 18 2.21 17.13 5.30
C ASP A 18 3.46 17.00 6.18
N GLY A 19 4.28 15.99 5.94
CA GLY A 19 5.52 15.80 6.69
C GLY A 19 5.62 14.41 7.29
N THR A 20 6.52 14.27 8.27
CA THR A 20 6.75 12.98 8.92
C THR A 20 5.57 12.58 9.82
N VAL A 21 5.17 11.31 9.69
CA VAL A 21 4.07 10.74 10.45
C VAL A 21 4.57 9.50 11.18
N LYS A 22 4.17 9.33 12.43
CA LYS A 22 4.46 8.11 13.18
C LYS A 22 3.57 7.00 12.69
N PHE A 23 4.18 5.88 12.29
CA PHE A 23 3.44 4.72 11.83
C PHE A 23 2.79 4.00 13.00
N SER A 24 1.50 3.74 12.89
CA SER A 24 0.76 2.99 13.90
C SER A 24 0.01 1.83 13.21
N PRO A 25 0.52 0.59 13.34
CA PRO A 25 -0.08 -0.55 12.64
C PRO A 25 -1.50 -0.88 13.11
N LYS A 26 -1.90 -0.37 14.26
CA LYS A 26 -3.25 -0.62 14.80
C LYS A 26 -4.28 0.44 14.41
N ASP A 27 -3.89 1.46 13.66
CA ASP A 27 -4.79 2.53 13.24
C ASP A 27 -5.91 2.07 12.32
N ALA A 28 -5.69 0.98 11.58
CA ALA A 28 -6.69 0.43 10.68
C ALA A 28 -6.67 -1.09 10.76
N PRO A 29 -7.82 -1.75 10.47
CA PRO A 29 -7.85 -3.22 10.50
C PRO A 29 -7.00 -3.87 9.41
N PHE A 30 -6.68 -3.15 8.33
CA PHE A 30 -5.86 -3.68 7.24
C PHE A 30 -4.69 -2.77 6.92
N LEU A 31 -3.57 -3.39 6.58
CA LEU A 31 -2.35 -2.71 6.16
C LEU A 31 -1.94 -3.22 4.79
N GLY A 32 -1.83 -2.32 3.82
CA GLY A 32 -1.29 -2.64 2.51
C GLY A 32 0.15 -2.16 2.40
N VAL A 33 1.01 -2.99 1.83
CA VAL A 33 2.38 -2.60 1.49
C VAL A 33 2.48 -2.59 -0.03
N TYR A 34 2.75 -1.42 -0.59
CA TYR A 34 2.68 -1.19 -2.03
C TYR A 34 4.06 -0.90 -2.61
N PHE A 35 4.56 -1.83 -3.42
CA PHE A 35 5.85 -1.72 -4.10
C PHE A 35 5.62 -1.20 -5.53
N SER A 36 6.20 -0.04 -5.84
CA SER A 36 5.93 0.63 -7.11
C SER A 36 7.04 1.63 -7.45
N ALA A 37 6.97 2.21 -8.65
CA ALA A 37 7.89 3.27 -9.07
C ALA A 37 7.24 4.15 -10.12
N HIS A 38 7.61 5.42 -10.13
CA HIS A 38 7.09 6.39 -11.08
C HIS A 38 7.45 6.05 -12.53
N TRP A 39 8.64 5.47 -12.74
CA TRP A 39 9.11 5.12 -14.08
C TRP A 39 8.44 3.88 -14.67
N CYS A 40 7.63 3.18 -13.90
CA CYS A 40 7.02 1.90 -14.29
C CYS A 40 5.63 2.15 -14.89
N PRO A 41 5.39 1.91 -16.20
CA PRO A 41 4.09 2.15 -16.80
C PRO A 41 2.93 1.37 -16.19
N PRO A 42 3.04 0.05 -15.92
CA PRO A 42 1.96 -0.67 -15.23
C PRO A 42 1.66 -0.09 -13.84
N CYS A 43 2.70 0.40 -13.15
CA CYS A 43 2.51 1.03 -11.85
C CYS A 43 1.68 2.30 -11.97
N ARG A 44 1.97 3.13 -12.96
CA ARG A 44 1.22 4.36 -13.20
C ARG A 44 -0.24 4.09 -13.59
N GLY A 45 -0.49 2.92 -14.18
CA GLY A 45 -1.85 2.51 -14.49
C GLY A 45 -2.62 2.02 -13.26
N PHE A 46 -1.95 1.34 -12.34
CA PHE A 46 -2.58 0.79 -11.15
C PHE A 46 -2.74 1.81 -10.02
N THR A 47 -1.76 2.69 -9.80
CA THR A 47 -1.77 3.63 -8.68
C THR A 47 -3.05 4.48 -8.61
N PRO A 48 -3.57 5.04 -9.72
CA PRO A 48 -4.83 5.80 -9.64
C PRO A 48 -6.01 4.95 -9.19
N LYS A 49 -6.05 3.69 -9.58
CA LYS A 49 -7.11 2.76 -9.15
C LYS A 49 -7.00 2.49 -7.66
N LEU A 50 -5.79 2.23 -7.18
CA LEU A 50 -5.56 1.98 -5.75
C LEU A 50 -5.90 3.22 -4.93
N LYS A 51 -5.57 4.41 -5.44
CA LYS A 51 -5.91 5.66 -4.78
C LYS A 51 -7.43 5.81 -4.63
N ASN A 52 -8.17 5.52 -5.68
CA ASN A 52 -9.63 5.58 -5.65
C ASN A 52 -10.17 4.58 -4.62
N PHE A 53 -9.65 3.35 -4.63
CA PHE A 53 -10.05 2.33 -3.66
C PHE A 53 -9.79 2.82 -2.22
N TYR A 54 -8.60 3.36 -1.98
CA TYR A 54 -8.19 3.84 -0.66
C TYR A 54 -9.10 4.95 -0.17
N GLU A 55 -9.42 5.91 -1.02
CA GLU A 55 -10.28 7.04 -0.65
C GLU A 55 -11.69 6.60 -0.33
N VAL A 56 -12.24 5.68 -1.11
CA VAL A 56 -13.60 5.16 -0.85
C VAL A 56 -13.62 4.30 0.42
N ALA A 57 -12.60 3.44 0.59
CA ALA A 57 -12.52 2.56 1.77
C ALA A 57 -12.45 3.35 3.07
N ASN A 58 -11.81 4.51 3.04
CA ASN A 58 -11.56 5.31 4.24
C ASN A 58 -12.51 6.50 4.40
N LYS A 59 -13.53 6.60 3.55
CA LYS A 59 -14.43 7.75 3.51
C LYS A 59 -15.15 8.02 4.83
N GLU A 60 -15.68 6.98 5.46
CA GLU A 60 -16.43 7.11 6.71
C GLU A 60 -15.56 6.87 7.94
N LYS A 61 -14.70 5.87 7.86
CA LYS A 61 -13.75 5.52 8.91
C LYS A 61 -12.54 4.88 8.27
N LYS A 62 -11.41 4.92 8.95
CA LYS A 62 -10.18 4.33 8.40
C LYS A 62 -10.25 2.81 8.47
N GLN A 63 -10.30 2.17 7.30
CA GLN A 63 -10.32 0.72 7.17
C GLN A 63 -9.00 0.17 6.65
N LEU A 64 -8.23 0.99 5.95
CA LEU A 64 -7.01 0.56 5.26
C LEU A 64 -5.94 1.62 5.37
N GLU A 65 -4.76 1.23 5.86
CA GLU A 65 -3.56 2.05 5.74
C GLU A 65 -2.69 1.45 4.66
N ILE A 66 -2.02 2.27 3.88
CA ILE A 66 -1.08 1.82 2.86
C ILE A 66 0.27 2.46 3.12
N VAL A 67 1.33 1.66 3.00
CA VAL A 67 2.71 2.13 3.06
C VAL A 67 3.36 1.84 1.71
N PHE A 68 3.79 2.90 1.04
CA PHE A 68 4.46 2.81 -0.27
C PHE A 68 5.94 2.54 -0.09
N VAL A 69 6.45 1.57 -0.83
CA VAL A 69 7.87 1.22 -0.89
C VAL A 69 8.36 1.49 -2.30
N SER A 70 9.22 2.50 -2.45
CA SER A 70 9.64 3.00 -3.75
C SER A 70 10.77 2.20 -4.38
N SER A 71 10.67 1.97 -5.70
CA SER A 71 11.80 1.53 -6.52
C SER A 71 12.25 2.66 -7.45
N ASP A 72 11.92 3.91 -7.13
CA ASP A 72 12.36 5.07 -7.89
C ASP A 72 13.87 5.22 -7.81
N ARG A 73 14.46 5.75 -8.89
CA ARG A 73 15.92 5.85 -9.03
C ARG A 73 16.48 7.18 -8.57
N SER A 74 15.62 8.17 -8.30
CA SER A 74 16.04 9.47 -7.80
C SER A 74 15.02 9.99 -6.81
N GLU A 75 15.49 10.88 -5.94
CA GLU A 75 14.62 11.52 -4.96
C GLU A 75 13.58 12.41 -5.65
N ALA A 76 13.94 13.02 -6.78
CA ALA A 76 13.02 13.86 -7.52
C ALA A 76 11.82 13.05 -8.03
N GLU A 77 12.08 11.87 -8.62
CA GLU A 77 11.02 10.98 -9.07
C GLU A 77 10.16 10.50 -7.90
N TYR A 78 10.81 10.15 -6.80
CA TYR A 78 10.12 9.71 -5.59
C TYR A 78 9.18 10.80 -5.08
N ASN A 79 9.67 12.04 -4.99
CA ASN A 79 8.87 13.16 -4.48
C ASN A 79 7.68 13.47 -5.39
N GLU A 80 7.89 13.42 -6.71
CA GLU A 80 6.82 13.65 -7.66
C GLU A 80 5.75 12.57 -7.54
N TYR A 81 6.17 11.32 -7.42
CA TYR A 81 5.24 10.19 -7.33
C TYR A 81 4.46 10.19 -6.01
N THR A 82 5.15 10.38 -4.89
CA THR A 82 4.48 10.42 -3.58
C THR A 82 3.55 11.61 -3.45
N GLY A 83 3.81 12.69 -4.19
CA GLY A 83 2.91 13.84 -4.24
C GLY A 83 1.52 13.52 -4.79
N THR A 84 1.38 12.40 -5.53
CA THR A 84 0.10 11.94 -6.05
C THR A 84 -0.60 10.94 -5.12
N MET A 85 0.07 10.52 -4.05
CA MET A 85 -0.41 9.45 -3.18
C MET A 85 -0.99 10.00 -1.88
N PRO A 86 -2.18 9.51 -1.45
CA PRO A 86 -2.80 9.97 -0.21
C PRO A 86 -2.35 9.20 1.03
N TRP A 87 -1.53 8.17 0.88
CA TRP A 87 -1.10 7.29 1.98
C TRP A 87 0.34 7.59 2.40
N LEU A 88 0.87 6.76 3.30
CA LEU A 88 2.23 6.91 3.84
C LEU A 88 3.27 6.27 2.93
N SER A 89 4.52 6.73 3.03
CA SER A 89 5.62 6.21 2.23
C SER A 89 6.86 6.02 3.09
N VAL A 90 7.63 4.96 2.81
CA VAL A 90 8.95 4.79 3.42
C VAL A 90 9.85 5.89 2.85
N PRO A 91 10.60 6.63 3.68
CA PRO A 91 11.47 7.71 3.19
C PRO A 91 12.46 7.22 2.14
N PHE A 92 12.72 8.07 1.14
CA PHE A 92 13.65 7.72 0.07
C PHE A 92 15.05 7.43 0.63
N GLY A 93 15.67 6.34 0.16
CA GLY A 93 16.99 5.95 0.61
C GLY A 93 17.05 5.25 1.96
N ASN A 94 15.90 5.02 2.60
CA ASN A 94 15.85 4.31 3.87
C ASN A 94 16.13 2.81 3.63
N GLU A 95 16.92 2.20 4.52
CA GLU A 95 17.27 0.78 4.40
C GLU A 95 16.06 -0.16 4.43
N ALA A 96 14.93 0.29 4.98
CA ALA A 96 13.70 -0.50 5.02
C ALA A 96 13.20 -0.85 3.61
N ILE A 97 13.53 -0.03 2.61
CA ILE A 97 13.15 -0.32 1.21
C ILE A 97 13.74 -1.66 0.78
N ASP A 98 15.05 -1.83 0.95
CA ASP A 98 15.71 -3.08 0.58
C ASP A 98 15.27 -4.23 1.49
N ASN A 99 15.13 -3.98 2.78
CA ASN A 99 14.73 -5.01 3.73
C ASN A 99 13.33 -5.55 3.43
N LEU A 100 12.39 -4.68 3.05
CA LEU A 100 11.03 -5.10 2.69
C LEU A 100 11.02 -5.87 1.36
N ASN A 101 11.78 -5.38 0.36
CA ASN A 101 11.89 -6.08 -0.91
C ASN A 101 12.46 -7.48 -0.73
N ASP A 102 13.50 -7.62 0.10
CA ASP A 102 14.14 -8.91 0.35
C ASP A 102 13.22 -9.85 1.16
N ALA A 103 12.59 -9.32 2.21
CA ALA A 103 11.75 -10.13 3.09
C ALA A 103 10.56 -10.75 2.34
N PHE A 104 9.98 -10.02 1.40
CA PHE A 104 8.82 -10.49 0.65
C PHE A 104 9.18 -10.97 -0.75
N GLU A 105 10.47 -11.08 -1.06
CA GLU A 105 10.97 -11.63 -2.33
C GLU A 105 10.30 -10.99 -3.53
N VAL A 106 10.25 -9.66 -3.54
CA VAL A 106 9.58 -8.90 -4.60
C VAL A 106 10.31 -9.09 -5.93
N GLN A 107 9.64 -9.72 -6.89
CA GLN A 107 10.22 -10.04 -8.20
C GLN A 107 9.86 -9.04 -9.28
N GLY A 108 8.86 -8.23 -9.05
CA GLY A 108 8.41 -7.24 -10.02
C GLY A 108 7.42 -6.28 -9.41
N ILE A 109 7.17 -5.17 -10.11
CA ILE A 109 6.25 -4.13 -9.68
C ILE A 109 5.24 -3.84 -10.78
N PRO A 110 4.03 -3.34 -10.46
CA PRO A 110 3.54 -3.06 -9.11
C PRO A 110 3.23 -4.35 -8.35
N TYR A 111 3.48 -4.33 -7.05
CA TYR A 111 3.24 -5.48 -6.17
C TYR A 111 2.57 -4.97 -4.89
N PHE A 112 1.44 -5.55 -4.54
CA PHE A 112 0.64 -5.07 -3.42
C PHE A 112 0.30 -6.23 -2.50
N LEU A 113 0.76 -6.13 -1.25
CA LEU A 113 0.53 -7.15 -0.22
C LEU A 113 -0.43 -6.59 0.81
N LEU A 114 -1.37 -7.41 1.25
CA LEU A 114 -2.32 -7.00 2.28
C LEU A 114 -2.17 -7.83 3.53
N PHE A 115 -2.10 -7.13 4.67
CA PHE A 115 -1.96 -7.72 6.00
C PHE A 115 -3.12 -7.27 6.88
N ASN A 116 -3.44 -8.07 7.91
CA ASN A 116 -4.34 -7.60 8.95
C ASN A 116 -3.54 -6.78 9.98
N ASN A 117 -4.22 -6.23 10.98
CA ASN A 117 -3.55 -5.38 11.97
C ASN A 117 -2.71 -6.13 13.00
N GLU A 118 -2.64 -7.47 12.89
CA GLU A 118 -1.74 -8.29 13.67
C GLU A 118 -0.48 -8.64 12.87
N GLY A 119 -0.38 -8.14 11.62
CA GLY A 119 0.75 -8.38 10.76
C GLY A 119 0.67 -9.67 9.96
N LYS A 120 -0.48 -10.36 9.98
CA LYS A 120 -0.66 -11.58 9.21
C LYS A 120 -0.91 -11.25 7.74
N LEU A 121 -0.18 -11.90 6.83
CA LEU A 121 -0.41 -11.74 5.40
C LEU A 121 -1.74 -12.40 5.02
N ILE A 122 -2.65 -11.60 4.48
CA ILE A 122 -3.99 -12.03 4.10
C ILE A 122 -4.09 -12.28 2.60
N ASP A 123 -3.48 -11.41 1.80
CA ASP A 123 -3.62 -11.48 0.35
C ASP A 123 -2.30 -11.06 -0.31
N GLU A 124 -1.58 -12.03 -0.86
CA GLU A 124 -0.33 -11.77 -1.57
C GLU A 124 -0.55 -11.32 -3.01
N LYS A 125 -1.81 -11.40 -3.48
CA LYS A 125 -2.22 -10.95 -4.81
C LYS A 125 -3.25 -9.82 -4.72
N ALA A 126 -3.07 -8.96 -3.74
CA ALA A 126 -4.03 -7.89 -3.48
C ALA A 126 -4.17 -6.94 -4.67
N ARG A 127 -3.11 -6.74 -5.46
CA ARG A 127 -3.22 -5.96 -6.69
C ARG A 127 -4.30 -6.54 -7.60
N THR A 128 -4.25 -7.85 -7.83
CA THR A 128 -5.23 -8.53 -8.68
C THR A 128 -6.63 -8.45 -8.07
N THR A 129 -6.73 -8.65 -6.76
CA THR A 129 -8.01 -8.59 -6.05
C THR A 129 -8.69 -7.23 -6.25
N VAL A 130 -7.91 -6.15 -6.12
CA VAL A 130 -8.41 -4.79 -6.27
C VAL A 130 -8.68 -4.47 -7.75
N GLU A 131 -7.69 -4.72 -8.62
CA GLU A 131 -7.75 -4.32 -10.02
C GLU A 131 -8.84 -5.06 -10.81
N ASN A 132 -9.01 -6.36 -10.58
CA ASN A 132 -10.00 -7.15 -11.30
C ASN A 132 -11.44 -6.74 -11.00
N ARG A 133 -11.65 -6.01 -9.92
CA ARG A 133 -12.99 -5.54 -9.51
C ARG A 133 -13.17 -4.05 -9.76
N TYR A 134 -12.27 -3.44 -10.51
CA TYR A 134 -12.34 -2.00 -10.80
C TYR A 134 -13.52 -1.72 -11.74
N PRO A 135 -14.56 -1.03 -11.27
CA PRO A 135 -15.71 -0.71 -12.11
C PRO A 135 -15.37 0.33 -13.16
N LYS A 136 -16.12 0.36 -14.24
CA LYS A 136 -15.93 1.28 -15.35
C LYS A 136 -15.84 2.75 -14.92
N ASN A 137 -16.64 3.13 -13.93
CA ASN A 137 -16.72 4.51 -13.46
C ASN A 137 -16.09 4.72 -12.08
N GLY A 138 -15.16 3.85 -11.69
CA GLY A 138 -14.49 3.95 -10.40
C GLY A 138 -15.20 3.12 -9.32
N TYR A 139 -14.53 3.00 -8.16
CA TYR A 139 -15.06 2.21 -7.06
C TYR A 139 -16.27 2.86 -6.42
N THR A 140 -17.26 2.03 -6.10
CA THR A 140 -18.40 2.42 -5.28
C THR A 140 -18.18 1.86 -3.87
N GLU A 141 -18.96 2.36 -2.92
CA GLU A 141 -18.91 1.84 -1.55
C GLU A 141 -19.21 0.34 -1.54
N GLN A 142 -20.14 -0.11 -2.37
CA GLN A 142 -20.52 -1.52 -2.46
C GLN A 142 -19.36 -2.38 -3.00
N THR A 143 -18.68 -1.92 -4.04
CA THR A 143 -17.54 -2.66 -4.61
C THR A 143 -16.41 -2.79 -3.60
N VAL A 144 -16.10 -1.70 -2.90
CA VAL A 144 -15.07 -1.69 -1.86
C VAL A 144 -15.47 -2.62 -0.71
N LYS A 145 -16.73 -2.56 -0.29
CA LYS A 145 -17.23 -3.43 0.79
C LYS A 145 -17.05 -4.90 0.42
N THR A 146 -17.32 -5.26 -0.84
CA THR A 146 -17.15 -6.64 -1.31
C THR A 146 -15.69 -7.09 -1.14
N ILE A 147 -14.73 -6.23 -1.50
CA ILE A 147 -13.31 -6.55 -1.36
C ILE A 147 -12.91 -6.64 0.12
N ILE A 148 -13.35 -5.69 0.94
CA ILE A 148 -13.08 -5.70 2.38
C ILE A 148 -13.65 -6.97 3.02
N ASP A 149 -14.84 -7.40 2.60
CA ASP A 149 -15.46 -8.63 3.11
C ASP A 149 -14.64 -9.87 2.73
N ILE A 150 -14.08 -9.89 1.51
CA ILE A 150 -13.20 -10.98 1.09
C ILE A 150 -11.99 -11.06 2.03
N TRP A 151 -11.37 -9.91 2.31
CA TRP A 151 -10.20 -9.86 3.20
C TRP A 151 -10.57 -10.21 4.63
N SER A 152 -11.74 -9.79 5.09
CA SER A 152 -12.20 -10.05 6.46
C SER A 152 -12.49 -11.53 6.71
N SER A 153 -12.75 -12.30 5.67
CA SER A 153 -13.07 -13.72 5.79
C SER A 153 -11.82 -14.63 5.83
N LYS A 154 -10.64 -14.06 5.70
CA LYS A 154 -9.39 -14.84 5.64
C LYS A 154 -8.65 -14.98 6.97
#